data_77ab8c506517f4aa557afc4dfb64ee3a
#
_entry.id   77ab8c506517f4aa557afc4dfb64ee3a
#
_cell.length_a   1.000
_cell.length_b   1.000
_cell.length_c   1.000
_cell.angle_alpha   90.00
_cell.angle_beta   90.00
_cell.angle_gamma   90.00
#
_symmetry.space_group_name_H-M   'P 1'
#
loop_
_entity.id
_entity.type
_entity.pdbx_description
1 polymer ?
#
loop_
_entity_poly.entity_id
_entity_poly.type
_entity_poly.pdbx_seq_one_letter_code
_entity_poly.pdbx_strand_id
1 'polypeptide(L)'
;MDRRTFADRISQGIILGGLLASACLGGSVAAAAEPDPVLRGTGDLGIVVERAAGRVQIIDTSTRSRIGQVAGLGDLSHASAVFSRDGRFAYVFGRDGGLSKIDLLAGRLARRIVQAGNSIGGAISQDGRFVAAQNYEPGGVRVFDAVTLAPVADIPARYGNAGKTSKVVGLADAPGTGFVFALFDAGEIWVADMTADPAQPKITRYEGIGKQPYDGLITPDGRYYLAGLFGEDGLAMLDLWQPELGVRKVLAGYGRGQEPLPVFKMPHLRGWAMADGRLYLPAIGRHEVLVVDTRTWQEVGRIAVLGQPVFVMARPDGREIWVNFAHPDNSHVQVIDTLTQKITHTLAPGKVVLHMEFTPRGEAVWISARDDNKVVVFDTRTHRSITELPADSPSGILFTARAARIGF
;
A
#
# COMPACT_ATOMS: atom_id res chain seq x y z
N MET A 1 14.65 -20.32 68.49
CA MET A 1 15.95 -20.17 69.19
C MET A 1 16.66 -19.05 68.52
N ASP A 2 16.72 -18.02 69.01
CA ASP A 2 17.04 -17.10 70.12
C ASP A 2 17.98 -16.05 69.55
N ARG A 3 17.52 -14.85 69.48
CA ARG A 3 17.55 -13.69 70.37
C ARG A 3 18.95 -13.04 70.57
N ARG A 4 18.91 -11.75 70.32
CA ARG A 4 19.39 -10.57 71.10
C ARG A 4 20.64 -9.86 70.57
N THR A 5 20.44 -8.60 70.10
CA THR A 5 20.50 -7.27 70.75
C THR A 5 21.78 -6.94 71.51
N PHE A 6 22.36 -5.76 71.22
CA PHE A 6 22.72 -4.66 72.13
C PHE A 6 23.61 -3.63 71.39
N ALA A 7 23.31 -2.55 71.30
CA ALA A 7 23.20 -1.15 71.77
C ALA A 7 24.51 -0.57 72.35
N ASP A 8 24.74 0.68 71.93
CA ASP A 8 25.40 1.83 72.61
C ASP A 8 26.89 1.82 72.93
N ARG A 9 27.59 2.86 72.46
CA ARG A 9 28.09 3.96 73.28
C ARG A 9 28.74 5.13 72.50
N ILE A 10 28.33 6.29 72.90
CA ILE A 10 28.74 7.65 72.63
C ILE A 10 30.24 7.86 73.07
N SER A 11 31.00 8.65 72.34
CA SER A 11 31.92 9.62 72.92
C SER A 11 32.27 10.75 71.95
N GLN A 12 32.14 11.97 72.49
CA GLN A 12 32.42 13.27 71.88
C GLN A 12 33.90 13.47 71.63
N GLY A 13 34.24 14.19 70.57
CA GLY A 13 35.53 14.78 70.37
C GLY A 13 35.45 15.94 69.38
N ILE A 14 35.45 17.16 69.92
CA ILE A 14 35.54 18.42 69.20
C ILE A 14 36.99 18.63 68.78
N ILE A 15 37.33 18.93 67.55
CA ILE A 15 38.47 19.70 67.12
C ILE A 15 38.17 20.50 65.86
N LEU A 16 38.55 21.76 65.94
CA LEU A 16 38.49 22.88 64.98
C LEU A 16 39.13 22.61 63.61
N GLY A 17 38.59 23.26 62.61
CA GLY A 17 39.36 24.10 61.69
C GLY A 17 39.63 23.51 60.32
N GLY A 18 39.09 24.15 59.32
CA GLY A 18 39.57 23.99 57.93
C GLY A 18 38.49 24.23 56.87
N LEU A 19 38.14 25.50 56.61
CA LEU A 19 37.42 25.84 55.38
C LEU A 19 38.31 25.56 54.18
N LEU A 20 37.96 24.51 53.42
CA LEU A 20 38.41 24.32 52.06
C LEU A 20 37.21 24.52 51.16
N ALA A 21 37.11 25.66 50.50
CA ALA A 21 36.14 25.95 49.46
C ALA A 21 36.52 25.10 48.24
N SER A 22 35.78 23.98 48.06
CA SER A 22 35.76 23.21 46.77
C SER A 22 34.93 24.00 45.80
N ALA A 23 35.59 24.71 44.89
CA ALA A 23 34.95 25.25 43.68
C ALA A 23 34.54 24.08 42.79
N CYS A 24 33.29 23.68 42.85
CA CYS A 24 32.69 22.85 41.82
C CYS A 24 32.63 23.65 40.49
N LEU A 25 33.61 23.44 39.64
CA LEU A 25 33.51 23.78 38.23
C LEU A 25 32.42 22.92 37.62
N GLY A 26 31.18 23.40 37.69
CA GLY A 26 30.10 22.88 36.90
C GLY A 26 30.35 23.20 35.43
N GLY A 27 31.06 22.30 34.74
CA GLY A 27 31.10 22.32 33.28
C GLY A 27 29.67 22.07 32.75
N SER A 28 29.01 23.13 32.34
CA SER A 28 27.84 23.01 31.50
C SER A 28 28.23 22.26 30.23
N VAL A 29 27.89 20.98 30.13
CA VAL A 29 27.89 20.29 28.84
C VAL A 29 26.86 21.03 28.02
N ALA A 30 27.30 21.90 27.12
CA ALA A 30 26.45 22.48 26.12
C ALA A 30 25.84 21.31 25.35
N ALA A 31 24.53 21.10 25.49
CA ALA A 31 23.80 20.21 24.62
C ALA A 31 24.12 20.68 23.19
N ALA A 32 24.71 19.79 22.39
CA ALA A 32 24.90 20.06 20.98
C ALA A 32 23.53 20.45 20.42
N ALA A 33 23.42 21.65 19.87
CA ALA A 33 22.23 22.10 19.21
C ALA A 33 21.87 21.05 18.16
N GLU A 34 20.65 20.50 18.22
CA GLU A 34 20.17 19.66 17.15
C GLU A 34 20.30 20.47 15.84
N PRO A 35 20.84 19.86 14.78
CA PRO A 35 20.98 20.56 13.52
C PRO A 35 19.60 21.05 13.09
N ASP A 36 19.53 22.29 12.64
CA ASP A 36 18.28 22.88 12.12
C ASP A 36 17.62 21.89 11.16
N PRO A 37 16.31 21.63 11.26
CA PRO A 37 15.64 20.70 10.39
C PRO A 37 15.80 21.17 8.95
N VAL A 38 16.41 20.32 8.13
CA VAL A 38 16.52 20.61 6.68
C VAL A 38 15.12 20.74 6.12
N LEU A 39 14.73 21.93 5.70
CA LEU A 39 13.45 22.17 5.06
C LEU A 39 13.41 21.37 3.76
N ARG A 40 12.45 20.44 3.67
CA ARG A 40 12.20 19.68 2.44
C ARG A 40 10.72 19.45 2.22
N GLY A 41 10.34 19.35 0.95
CA GLY A 41 9.00 18.92 0.56
C GLY A 41 8.82 17.42 0.73
N THR A 42 7.59 16.96 0.62
CA THR A 42 7.20 15.56 0.71
C THR A 42 6.91 14.94 -0.66
N GLY A 43 6.78 15.74 -1.73
CA GLY A 43 6.31 15.31 -3.03
C GLY A 43 7.26 14.36 -3.80
N ASP A 44 8.52 14.30 -3.39
CA ASP A 44 9.54 13.42 -3.96
C ASP A 44 9.97 12.27 -3.02
N LEU A 45 9.22 12.07 -1.94
CA LEU A 45 9.45 10.97 -1.02
C LEU A 45 8.73 9.69 -1.44
N GLY A 46 9.20 8.58 -0.89
CA GLY A 46 8.57 7.28 -1.04
C GLY A 46 9.12 6.26 -0.06
N ILE A 47 8.57 5.07 -0.13
CA ILE A 47 9.06 3.91 0.62
C ILE A 47 9.32 2.72 -0.29
N VAL A 48 10.31 1.92 0.07
CA VAL A 48 10.55 0.57 -0.46
C VAL A 48 10.34 -0.42 0.67
N VAL A 49 9.45 -1.38 0.48
CA VAL A 49 9.17 -2.44 1.45
C VAL A 49 10.23 -3.52 1.35
N GLU A 50 10.99 -3.72 2.42
CA GLU A 50 11.94 -4.82 2.60
C GLU A 50 11.26 -5.95 3.38
N ARG A 51 10.60 -6.83 2.63
CA ARG A 51 9.64 -7.80 3.19
C ARG A 51 10.26 -8.84 4.12
N ALA A 52 11.49 -9.27 3.84
CA ALA A 52 12.17 -10.27 4.66
C ALA A 52 12.65 -9.71 6.00
N ALA A 53 12.90 -8.40 6.05
CA ALA A 53 13.44 -7.72 7.22
C ALA A 53 12.39 -7.02 8.09
N GLY A 54 11.11 -7.02 7.69
CA GLY A 54 10.04 -6.35 8.43
C GLY A 54 10.30 -4.84 8.60
N ARG A 55 10.80 -4.19 7.54
CA ARG A 55 11.18 -2.77 7.54
C ARG A 55 10.90 -2.11 6.20
N VAL A 56 10.98 -0.79 6.17
CA VAL A 56 10.93 0.00 4.94
C VAL A 56 12.13 0.91 4.84
N GLN A 57 12.62 1.12 3.62
CA GLN A 57 13.51 2.24 3.31
C GLN A 57 12.66 3.47 3.02
N ILE A 58 13.12 4.64 3.45
CA ILE A 58 12.61 5.94 3.00
C ILE A 58 13.54 6.40 1.89
N ILE A 59 12.96 6.74 0.76
CA ILE A 59 13.68 7.12 -0.46
C ILE A 59 13.32 8.52 -0.91
N ASP A 60 14.27 9.13 -1.58
CA ASP A 60 14.14 10.40 -2.29
C ASP A 60 14.23 10.11 -3.79
N THR A 61 13.15 10.38 -4.52
CA THR A 61 13.05 10.10 -5.96
C THR A 61 13.84 11.11 -6.81
N SER A 62 14.06 12.33 -6.32
CA SER A 62 14.83 13.37 -7.01
C SER A 62 16.32 13.05 -7.01
N THR A 63 16.87 12.67 -5.87
CA THR A 63 18.28 12.25 -5.73
C THR A 63 18.51 10.77 -6.04
N ARG A 64 17.43 10.00 -6.18
CA ARG A 64 17.43 8.55 -6.41
C ARG A 64 18.25 7.81 -5.35
N SER A 65 18.01 8.13 -4.10
CA SER A 65 18.77 7.61 -2.97
C SER A 65 17.89 7.19 -1.81
N ARG A 66 18.43 6.29 -0.97
CA ARG A 66 17.86 6.00 0.33
C ARG A 66 18.29 7.10 1.31
N ILE A 67 17.32 7.71 1.98
CA ILE A 67 17.55 8.78 2.96
C ILE A 67 17.25 8.35 4.40
N GLY A 68 16.59 7.20 4.58
CA GLY A 68 16.24 6.67 5.89
C GLY A 68 15.80 5.22 5.83
N GLN A 69 15.58 4.66 7.01
CA GLN A 69 15.10 3.30 7.17
C GLN A 69 14.32 3.16 8.48
N VAL A 70 13.18 2.47 8.45
CA VAL A 70 12.36 2.23 9.64
C VAL A 70 12.10 0.73 9.78
N ALA A 71 12.51 0.16 10.90
CA ALA A 71 12.37 -1.25 11.24
C ALA A 71 11.28 -1.47 12.31
N GLY A 72 11.02 -2.75 12.65
CA GLY A 72 10.05 -3.11 13.69
C GLY A 72 8.60 -3.07 13.21
N LEU A 73 8.37 -3.25 11.90
CA LEU A 73 7.03 -3.16 11.29
C LEU A 73 6.29 -4.51 11.26
N GLY A 74 6.89 -5.57 11.81
CA GLY A 74 6.30 -6.91 11.84
C GLY A 74 6.40 -7.65 10.52
N ASP A 75 5.42 -8.50 10.20
CA ASP A 75 5.42 -9.31 8.98
C ASP A 75 4.99 -8.47 7.76
N LEU A 76 5.94 -8.15 6.90
CA LEU A 76 5.72 -7.45 5.64
C LEU A 76 5.74 -8.39 4.42
N SER A 77 5.57 -9.69 4.60
CA SER A 77 5.54 -10.67 3.51
C SER A 77 4.44 -10.38 2.48
N HIS A 78 3.40 -9.70 2.90
CA HIS A 78 2.39 -9.08 2.04
C HIS A 78 2.00 -7.74 2.66
N ALA A 79 2.57 -6.67 2.14
CA ALA A 79 2.38 -5.34 2.70
C ALA A 79 1.93 -4.34 1.62
N SER A 80 1.13 -3.39 2.03
CA SER A 80 0.78 -2.21 1.25
C SER A 80 0.89 -0.96 2.11
N ALA A 81 0.82 0.20 1.49
CA ALA A 81 0.81 1.46 2.23
C ALA A 81 -0.04 2.52 1.52
N VAL A 82 -0.56 3.42 2.34
CA VAL A 82 -1.18 4.68 1.91
C VAL A 82 -0.50 5.84 2.62
N PHE A 83 -0.72 7.06 2.14
CA PHE A 83 -0.05 8.26 2.68
C PHE A 83 -1.07 9.27 3.19
N SER A 84 -0.69 10.04 4.23
CA SER A 84 -1.43 11.24 4.61
C SER A 84 -1.48 12.24 3.45
N ARG A 85 -2.52 13.06 3.39
CA ARG A 85 -2.75 13.96 2.26
C ARG A 85 -1.63 15.00 2.05
N ASP A 86 -0.89 15.32 3.11
CA ASP A 86 0.32 16.15 3.07
C ASP A 86 1.60 15.36 2.67
N GLY A 87 1.50 14.05 2.47
CA GLY A 87 2.62 13.17 2.14
C GLY A 87 3.64 12.96 3.26
N ARG A 88 3.38 13.46 4.48
CA ARG A 88 4.31 13.35 5.60
C ARG A 88 4.33 11.96 6.24
N PHE A 89 3.16 11.34 6.36
CA PHE A 89 3.05 10.04 7.01
C PHE A 89 2.73 8.93 6.02
N ALA A 90 3.44 7.80 6.16
CA ALA A 90 3.08 6.55 5.51
C ALA A 90 2.37 5.65 6.53
N TYR A 91 1.25 5.04 6.14
CA TYR A 91 0.53 4.03 6.90
C TYR A 91 0.76 2.68 6.23
N VAL A 92 1.59 1.85 6.86
CA VAL A 92 2.00 0.54 6.33
C VAL A 92 1.17 -0.55 6.99
N PHE A 93 0.53 -1.39 6.18
CA PHE A 93 -0.28 -2.53 6.59
C PHE A 93 0.55 -3.80 6.46
N GLY A 94 0.72 -4.52 7.57
CA GLY A 94 1.46 -5.78 7.64
C GLY A 94 0.53 -6.99 7.66
N ARG A 95 1.06 -8.14 7.22
CA ARG A 95 0.34 -9.42 7.18
C ARG A 95 -0.12 -9.89 8.55
N ASP A 96 0.63 -9.56 9.58
CA ASP A 96 0.33 -9.86 10.99
C ASP A 96 -0.80 -9.01 11.60
N GLY A 97 -1.55 -8.27 10.78
CA GLY A 97 -2.55 -7.33 11.24
C GLY A 97 -1.96 -6.01 11.76
N GLY A 98 -0.68 -5.81 11.60
CA GLY A 98 0.01 -4.57 11.98
C GLY A 98 -0.41 -3.37 11.13
N LEU A 99 -0.65 -2.24 11.76
CA LEU A 99 -0.80 -0.92 11.15
C LEU A 99 0.25 0.00 11.74
N SER A 100 1.20 0.42 10.91
CA SER A 100 2.34 1.25 11.31
C SER A 100 2.25 2.62 10.68
N LYS A 101 2.28 3.68 11.48
CA LYS A 101 2.37 5.08 11.05
C LYS A 101 3.82 5.52 11.11
N ILE A 102 4.38 5.91 9.98
CA ILE A 102 5.79 6.32 9.82
C ILE A 102 5.83 7.80 9.48
N ASP A 103 6.58 8.59 10.22
CA ASP A 103 6.91 9.97 9.88
C ASP A 103 8.10 9.97 8.91
N LEU A 104 7.84 10.26 7.64
CA LEU A 104 8.84 10.22 6.58
C LEU A 104 9.87 11.34 6.70
N LEU A 105 9.47 12.51 7.21
CA LEU A 105 10.38 13.63 7.43
C LEU A 105 11.30 13.41 8.62
N ALA A 106 10.75 12.80 9.70
CA ALA A 106 11.54 12.47 10.89
C ALA A 106 12.31 11.13 10.75
N GLY A 107 12.02 10.34 9.72
CA GLY A 107 12.67 9.05 9.49
C GLY A 107 12.41 8.02 10.59
N ARG A 108 11.25 8.03 11.22
CA ARG A 108 10.97 7.17 12.38
C ARG A 108 9.55 6.61 12.41
N LEU A 109 9.41 5.50 13.12
CA LEU A 109 8.10 4.95 13.48
C LEU A 109 7.41 5.88 14.49
N ALA A 110 6.29 6.47 14.08
CA ALA A 110 5.50 7.32 14.97
C ALA A 110 4.60 6.48 15.88
N ARG A 111 3.97 5.44 15.33
CA ARG A 111 3.11 4.52 16.09
C ARG A 111 2.92 3.21 15.32
N ARG A 112 2.78 2.11 16.05
CA ARG A 112 2.34 0.82 15.52
C ARG A 112 1.29 0.21 16.43
N ILE A 113 0.24 -0.34 15.82
CA ILE A 113 -0.77 -1.15 16.50
C ILE A 113 -0.90 -2.49 15.76
N VAL A 114 -1.31 -3.54 16.45
CA VAL A 114 -1.75 -4.81 15.87
C VAL A 114 -3.26 -4.84 16.03
N GLN A 115 -3.99 -4.74 14.92
CA GLN A 115 -5.43 -4.53 14.93
C GLN A 115 -6.23 -5.77 14.54
N ALA A 116 -5.58 -6.78 13.96
CA ALA A 116 -6.20 -8.03 13.51
C ALA A 116 -5.18 -9.18 13.54
N GLY A 117 -5.60 -10.39 13.18
CA GLY A 117 -4.71 -11.53 13.04
C GLY A 117 -4.08 -11.65 11.64
N ASN A 118 -4.79 -11.21 10.61
CA ASN A 118 -4.32 -11.24 9.23
C ASN A 118 -4.94 -10.10 8.43
N SER A 119 -4.09 -9.22 7.92
CA SER A 119 -4.47 -8.07 7.10
C SER A 119 -3.57 -8.00 5.86
N ILE A 120 -4.05 -7.41 4.78
CA ILE A 120 -3.28 -7.32 3.54
C ILE A 120 -3.28 -5.91 2.94
N GLY A 121 -3.98 -4.97 3.54
CA GLY A 121 -4.00 -3.64 3.00
C GLY A 121 -5.03 -2.73 3.66
N GLY A 122 -5.12 -1.55 3.13
CA GLY A 122 -6.03 -0.54 3.64
C GLY A 122 -6.15 0.66 2.71
N ALA A 123 -6.90 1.64 3.18
CA ALA A 123 -7.15 2.90 2.49
C ALA A 123 -7.12 4.07 3.48
N ILE A 124 -6.98 5.29 2.96
CA ILE A 124 -7.15 6.52 3.73
C ILE A 124 -8.31 7.31 3.13
N SER A 125 -9.22 7.82 3.95
CA SER A 125 -10.35 8.63 3.46
C SER A 125 -9.88 9.86 2.67
N GLN A 126 -10.70 10.34 1.74
CA GLN A 126 -10.29 11.46 0.85
C GLN A 126 -9.97 12.74 1.62
N ASP A 127 -10.63 12.97 2.75
CA ASP A 127 -10.33 14.08 3.65
C ASP A 127 -9.10 13.85 4.55
N GLY A 128 -8.50 12.64 4.48
CA GLY A 128 -7.31 12.27 5.26
C GLY A 128 -7.54 12.02 6.74
N ARG A 129 -8.79 12.02 7.22
CA ARG A 129 -9.11 11.87 8.66
C ARG A 129 -9.05 10.45 9.17
N PHE A 130 -9.34 9.47 8.33
CA PHE A 130 -9.49 8.08 8.72
C PHE A 130 -8.61 7.15 7.89
N VAL A 131 -7.98 6.18 8.56
CA VAL A 131 -7.27 5.07 7.95
C VAL A 131 -8.06 3.79 8.22
N ALA A 132 -8.38 3.05 7.17
CA ALA A 132 -9.12 1.80 7.24
C ALA A 132 -8.23 0.62 6.87
N ALA A 133 -8.29 -0.46 7.64
CA ALA A 133 -7.58 -1.71 7.40
C ALA A 133 -8.57 -2.81 6.99
N GLN A 134 -8.30 -3.50 5.88
CA GLN A 134 -9.06 -4.67 5.45
C GLN A 134 -8.49 -5.94 6.07
N ASN A 135 -9.35 -6.81 6.55
CA ASN A 135 -8.95 -8.00 7.29
C ASN A 135 -9.43 -9.29 6.65
N TYR A 136 -8.55 -10.29 6.63
CA TYR A 136 -8.91 -11.68 6.34
C TYR A 136 -9.37 -12.39 7.61
N GLU A 137 -8.72 -12.09 8.74
CA GLU A 137 -9.04 -12.62 10.05
C GLU A 137 -9.03 -11.49 11.09
N PRO A 138 -10.16 -11.28 11.77
CA PRO A 138 -11.42 -12.04 11.77
C PRO A 138 -12.36 -11.73 10.60
N GLY A 139 -11.91 -11.01 9.57
CA GLY A 139 -12.70 -10.42 8.50
C GLY A 139 -13.11 -8.99 8.84
N GLY A 140 -13.83 -8.33 7.92
CA GLY A 140 -14.32 -6.97 8.11
C GLY A 140 -13.28 -5.87 7.88
N VAL A 141 -13.68 -4.65 8.22
CA VAL A 141 -12.87 -3.43 8.13
C VAL A 141 -12.79 -2.77 9.49
N ARG A 142 -11.60 -2.37 9.91
CA ARG A 142 -11.39 -1.53 11.09
C ARG A 142 -10.90 -0.15 10.68
N VAL A 143 -11.53 0.86 11.24
CA VAL A 143 -11.25 2.27 10.92
C VAL A 143 -10.62 2.96 12.11
N PHE A 144 -9.58 3.74 11.85
CA PHE A 144 -8.77 4.44 12.84
C PHE A 144 -8.67 5.91 12.50
N ASP A 145 -8.58 6.75 13.51
CA ASP A 145 -8.18 8.14 13.37
C ASP A 145 -6.76 8.24 12.80
N ALA A 146 -6.58 8.97 11.72
CA ALA A 146 -5.30 9.03 11.01
C ALA A 146 -4.19 9.72 11.82
N VAL A 147 -4.53 10.60 12.76
CA VAL A 147 -3.54 11.30 13.59
C VAL A 147 -3.04 10.40 14.71
N THR A 148 -3.96 9.77 15.43
CA THR A 148 -3.67 9.07 16.69
C THR A 148 -3.60 7.55 16.56
N LEU A 149 -4.13 6.96 15.48
CA LEU A 149 -4.45 5.53 15.34
C LEU A 149 -5.37 5.00 16.44
N ALA A 150 -6.18 5.86 17.05
CA ALA A 150 -7.26 5.43 17.95
C ALA A 150 -8.36 4.75 17.11
N PRO A 151 -8.99 3.67 17.59
CA PRO A 151 -10.10 3.03 16.88
C PRO A 151 -11.30 3.97 16.79
N VAL A 152 -11.94 4.01 15.62
CA VAL A 152 -13.11 4.83 15.32
C VAL A 152 -14.32 3.94 15.06
N ALA A 153 -14.19 2.94 14.18
CA ALA A 153 -15.27 2.02 13.85
C ALA A 153 -14.76 0.59 13.61
N ASP A 154 -15.62 -0.37 13.90
CA ASP A 154 -15.45 -1.79 13.53
C ASP A 154 -16.63 -2.21 12.66
N ILE A 155 -16.36 -2.65 11.43
CA ILE A 155 -17.34 -3.10 10.45
C ILE A 155 -17.14 -4.59 10.23
N PRO A 156 -17.84 -5.48 10.95
CA PRO A 156 -17.50 -6.90 11.00
C PRO A 156 -17.85 -7.68 9.74
N ALA A 157 -18.35 -7.07 8.68
CA ALA A 157 -18.69 -7.67 7.39
C ALA A 157 -19.48 -8.99 7.50
N ARG A 158 -20.51 -9.01 8.36
CA ARG A 158 -21.36 -10.17 8.58
C ARG A 158 -22.35 -10.33 7.44
N TYR A 159 -22.49 -11.56 6.94
CA TYR A 159 -23.37 -11.90 5.83
C TYR A 159 -24.16 -13.18 6.07
N GLY A 160 -25.22 -13.37 5.27
CA GLY A 160 -26.09 -14.53 5.35
C GLY A 160 -26.84 -14.67 6.67
N ASN A 161 -27.81 -15.57 6.73
CA ASN A 161 -28.66 -15.77 7.92
C ASN A 161 -27.90 -16.31 9.13
N ALA A 162 -26.77 -16.99 8.91
CA ALA A 162 -25.92 -17.51 9.98
C ALA A 162 -24.93 -16.50 10.55
N GLY A 163 -24.91 -15.27 10.03
CA GLY A 163 -24.02 -14.20 10.49
C GLY A 163 -22.54 -14.50 10.33
N LYS A 164 -22.15 -15.25 9.30
CA LYS A 164 -20.74 -15.52 8.97
C LYS A 164 -20.01 -14.22 8.66
N THR A 165 -18.74 -14.16 9.01
CA THR A 165 -17.88 -13.01 8.70
C THR A 165 -17.10 -13.28 7.41
N SER A 166 -17.10 -12.33 6.48
CA SER A 166 -16.35 -12.43 5.23
C SER A 166 -14.97 -11.80 5.35
N LYS A 167 -14.01 -12.38 4.64
CA LYS A 167 -12.78 -11.66 4.30
C LYS A 167 -13.14 -10.42 3.49
N VAL A 168 -12.46 -9.31 3.79
CA VAL A 168 -12.58 -8.08 3.02
C VAL A 168 -11.37 -7.94 2.11
N VAL A 169 -11.64 -7.55 0.88
CA VAL A 169 -10.66 -7.33 -0.19
C VAL A 169 -11.00 -6.06 -0.96
N GLY A 170 -10.05 -5.53 -1.70
CA GLY A 170 -10.29 -4.39 -2.59
C GLY A 170 -10.77 -3.13 -1.88
N LEU A 171 -10.37 -2.93 -0.62
CA LEU A 171 -10.72 -1.72 0.13
C LEU A 171 -10.09 -0.49 -0.53
N ALA A 172 -10.93 0.50 -0.81
CA ALA A 172 -10.53 1.79 -1.35
C ALA A 172 -11.32 2.93 -0.68
N ASP A 173 -10.78 4.14 -0.76
CA ASP A 173 -11.49 5.35 -0.39
C ASP A 173 -12.61 5.63 -1.40
N ALA A 174 -13.77 6.04 -0.91
CA ALA A 174 -14.93 6.40 -1.72
C ALA A 174 -15.09 7.92 -1.76
N PRO A 175 -15.80 8.49 -2.76
CA PRO A 175 -16.14 9.90 -2.78
C PRO A 175 -16.77 10.38 -1.47
N GLY A 176 -16.36 11.56 -1.01
CA GLY A 176 -16.73 12.07 0.32
C GLY A 176 -15.84 11.50 1.42
N THR A 177 -16.43 11.27 2.59
CA THR A 177 -15.76 10.65 3.72
C THR A 177 -16.25 9.21 3.88
N GLY A 178 -15.64 8.28 3.17
CA GLY A 178 -16.11 6.90 3.19
C GLY A 178 -15.15 5.91 2.55
N PHE A 179 -15.59 4.65 2.55
CA PHE A 179 -14.83 3.52 2.00
C PHE A 179 -15.75 2.60 1.21
N VAL A 180 -15.21 1.98 0.17
CA VAL A 180 -15.85 0.90 -0.59
C VAL A 180 -14.97 -0.33 -0.57
N PHE A 181 -15.55 -1.50 -0.47
CA PHE A 181 -14.83 -2.76 -0.40
C PHE A 181 -15.69 -3.96 -0.83
N ALA A 182 -15.02 -5.03 -1.23
CA ALA A 182 -15.65 -6.27 -1.62
C ALA A 182 -15.54 -7.33 -0.51
N LEU A 183 -16.60 -8.13 -0.36
CA LEU A 183 -16.67 -9.25 0.56
C LEU A 183 -16.45 -10.54 -0.20
N PHE A 184 -15.27 -11.14 -0.05
CA PHE A 184 -14.83 -12.31 -0.81
C PHE A 184 -15.75 -13.52 -0.65
N ASP A 185 -16.10 -13.86 0.60
CA ASP A 185 -16.89 -15.05 0.89
C ASP A 185 -18.40 -14.83 0.65
N ALA A 186 -18.85 -13.56 0.77
CA ALA A 186 -20.25 -13.19 0.60
C ALA A 186 -20.65 -12.97 -0.86
N GLY A 187 -19.72 -12.55 -1.73
CA GLY A 187 -20.06 -12.10 -3.07
C GLY A 187 -20.82 -10.77 -3.06
N GLU A 188 -20.35 -9.83 -2.27
CA GLU A 188 -20.99 -8.53 -2.06
C GLU A 188 -19.99 -7.38 -2.22
N ILE A 189 -20.50 -6.17 -2.53
CA ILE A 189 -19.80 -4.90 -2.40
C ILE A 189 -20.51 -4.08 -1.33
N TRP A 190 -19.74 -3.52 -0.41
CA TRP A 190 -20.26 -2.61 0.61
C TRP A 190 -19.65 -1.22 0.48
N VAL A 191 -20.47 -0.20 0.74
CA VAL A 191 -20.04 1.20 0.87
C VAL A 191 -20.32 1.64 2.29
N ALA A 192 -19.29 2.10 2.97
CA ALA A 192 -19.36 2.64 4.32
C ALA A 192 -19.24 4.17 4.26
N ASP A 193 -20.32 4.88 4.54
CA ASP A 193 -20.34 6.33 4.63
C ASP A 193 -20.09 6.77 6.08
N MET A 194 -18.98 7.48 6.29
CA MET A 194 -18.50 7.96 7.59
C MET A 194 -18.95 9.39 7.88
N THR A 195 -19.77 10.02 7.01
CA THR A 195 -20.00 11.46 7.04
C THR A 195 -20.82 11.90 8.26
N ALA A 196 -21.90 11.19 8.58
CA ALA A 196 -22.83 11.59 9.65
C ALA A 196 -22.31 11.20 11.05
N ASP A 197 -21.91 9.96 11.21
CA ASP A 197 -21.33 9.43 12.45
C ASP A 197 -20.20 8.45 12.10
N PRO A 198 -18.93 8.87 12.22
CA PRO A 198 -17.81 8.00 11.94
C PRO A 198 -17.73 6.74 12.81
N ALA A 199 -18.28 6.78 14.04
CA ALA A 199 -18.29 5.62 14.92
C ALA A 199 -19.36 4.58 14.54
N GLN A 200 -20.39 5.00 13.82
CA GLN A 200 -21.49 4.17 13.33
C GLN A 200 -21.75 4.45 11.86
N PRO A 201 -20.85 4.04 10.95
CA PRO A 201 -20.94 4.34 9.54
C PRO A 201 -22.22 3.74 8.93
N LYS A 202 -22.87 4.50 8.04
CA LYS A 202 -23.98 4.00 7.26
C LYS A 202 -23.47 3.03 6.21
N ILE A 203 -23.91 1.77 6.27
CA ILE A 203 -23.51 0.72 5.33
C ILE A 203 -24.58 0.54 4.25
N THR A 204 -24.19 0.72 3.00
CA THR A 204 -24.97 0.32 1.83
C THR A 204 -24.40 -0.98 1.28
N ARG A 205 -25.25 -1.99 1.06
CA ARG A 205 -24.85 -3.34 0.62
C ARG A 205 -25.37 -3.62 -0.77
N TYR A 206 -24.52 -4.23 -1.59
CA TYR A 206 -24.85 -4.72 -2.92
C TYR A 206 -24.57 -6.22 -2.94
N GLU A 207 -25.62 -7.02 -2.86
CA GLU A 207 -25.56 -8.48 -2.76
C GLU A 207 -25.55 -9.14 -4.14
N GLY A 208 -25.04 -10.38 -4.23
CA GLY A 208 -25.10 -11.18 -5.45
C GLY A 208 -24.30 -10.62 -6.63
N ILE A 209 -23.23 -9.89 -6.36
CA ILE A 209 -22.42 -9.21 -7.40
C ILE A 209 -21.54 -10.17 -8.23
N GLY A 210 -21.42 -11.42 -7.79
CA GLY A 210 -20.59 -12.45 -8.41
C GLY A 210 -19.81 -13.28 -7.39
N LYS A 211 -19.14 -14.33 -7.87
CA LYS A 211 -18.46 -15.29 -7.00
C LYS A 211 -17.07 -14.81 -6.64
N GLN A 212 -16.78 -14.78 -5.33
CA GLN A 212 -15.46 -14.49 -4.79
C GLN A 212 -14.84 -13.21 -5.39
N PRO A 213 -15.48 -12.05 -5.24
CA PRO A 213 -14.85 -10.79 -5.64
C PRO A 213 -13.50 -10.67 -4.94
N TYR A 214 -12.47 -10.29 -5.69
CA TYR A 214 -11.12 -10.18 -5.18
C TYR A 214 -10.47 -8.93 -5.75
N ASP A 215 -9.73 -8.24 -4.88
CA ASP A 215 -9.17 -6.94 -5.21
C ASP A 215 -10.23 -5.91 -5.62
N GLY A 216 -9.85 -4.67 -5.77
CA GLY A 216 -10.74 -3.60 -6.15
C GLY A 216 -9.97 -2.39 -6.62
N LEU A 217 -10.58 -1.63 -7.52
CA LEU A 217 -10.04 -0.38 -8.01
C LEU A 217 -11.13 0.66 -8.16
N ILE A 218 -10.79 1.91 -7.88
CA ILE A 218 -11.60 3.07 -8.28
C ILE A 218 -10.96 3.73 -9.50
N THR A 219 -11.79 4.12 -10.47
CA THR A 219 -11.33 4.92 -11.61
C THR A 219 -10.79 6.27 -11.15
N PRO A 220 -9.81 6.87 -11.87
CA PRO A 220 -9.16 8.11 -11.44
C PRO A 220 -10.08 9.30 -11.22
N ASP A 221 -11.28 9.30 -11.81
CA ASP A 221 -12.34 10.28 -11.60
C ASP A 221 -13.17 10.01 -10.33
N GLY A 222 -12.90 8.92 -9.61
CA GLY A 222 -13.63 8.53 -8.40
C GLY A 222 -15.01 7.95 -8.66
N ARG A 223 -15.39 7.67 -9.91
CA ARG A 223 -16.74 7.30 -10.24
C ARG A 223 -17.03 5.82 -10.12
N TYR A 224 -16.20 4.97 -10.71
CA TYR A 224 -16.48 3.54 -10.76
C TYR A 224 -15.59 2.76 -9.83
N TYR A 225 -16.20 1.96 -8.97
CA TYR A 225 -15.50 0.91 -8.25
C TYR A 225 -15.67 -0.41 -9.02
N LEU A 226 -14.56 -1.10 -9.27
CA LEU A 226 -14.53 -2.38 -9.94
C LEU A 226 -13.94 -3.44 -9.03
N ALA A 227 -14.61 -4.59 -8.94
CA ALA A 227 -14.11 -5.78 -8.26
C ALA A 227 -13.89 -6.90 -9.28
N GLY A 228 -12.70 -7.52 -9.29
CA GLY A 228 -12.44 -8.73 -10.06
C GLY A 228 -13.17 -9.92 -9.46
N LEU A 229 -13.63 -10.86 -10.28
CA LEU A 229 -14.35 -12.05 -9.81
C LEU A 229 -13.41 -13.26 -9.85
N PHE A 230 -12.96 -13.75 -8.67
CA PHE A 230 -12.08 -14.90 -8.61
C PHE A 230 -12.79 -16.21 -8.95
N GLY A 231 -14.03 -16.32 -8.57
CA GLY A 231 -14.80 -17.54 -8.73
C GLY A 231 -15.49 -17.69 -10.10
N GLU A 232 -15.46 -16.64 -10.93
CA GLU A 232 -16.07 -16.62 -12.27
C GLU A 232 -15.44 -15.54 -13.14
N ASP A 233 -15.77 -15.53 -14.44
CA ASP A 233 -15.27 -14.53 -15.36
C ASP A 233 -16.05 -13.21 -15.25
N GLY A 234 -15.39 -12.10 -15.59
CA GLY A 234 -15.95 -10.76 -15.57
C GLY A 234 -15.53 -9.92 -14.38
N LEU A 235 -15.99 -8.67 -14.38
CA LEU A 235 -15.82 -7.71 -13.30
C LEU A 235 -17.18 -7.24 -12.80
N ALA A 236 -17.31 -7.05 -11.50
CA ALA A 236 -18.44 -6.34 -10.89
C ALA A 236 -18.12 -4.83 -10.83
N MET A 237 -18.99 -3.98 -11.33
CA MET A 237 -18.81 -2.55 -11.39
C MET A 237 -19.95 -1.81 -10.71
N LEU A 238 -19.63 -0.95 -9.76
CA LEU A 238 -20.53 -0.04 -9.06
C LEU A 238 -20.24 1.40 -9.48
N ASP A 239 -21.26 2.13 -9.92
CA ASP A 239 -21.19 3.58 -10.14
C ASP A 239 -21.39 4.31 -8.79
N LEU A 240 -20.32 4.84 -8.23
CA LEU A 240 -20.36 5.53 -6.93
C LEU A 240 -21.04 6.91 -7.01
N TRP A 241 -21.23 7.45 -8.23
CA TRP A 241 -21.99 8.70 -8.45
C TRP A 241 -23.48 8.46 -8.63
N GLN A 242 -23.85 7.23 -9.03
CA GLN A 242 -25.24 6.80 -9.22
C GLN A 242 -25.45 5.41 -8.55
N PRO A 243 -25.26 5.33 -7.23
CA PRO A 243 -25.25 4.06 -6.51
C PRO A 243 -26.59 3.32 -6.53
N GLU A 244 -27.68 4.05 -6.78
CA GLU A 244 -29.04 3.50 -6.93
C GLU A 244 -29.20 2.60 -8.15
N LEU A 245 -28.31 2.71 -9.17
CA LEU A 245 -28.31 1.82 -10.33
C LEU A 245 -27.83 0.40 -9.99
N GLY A 246 -27.24 0.22 -8.81
CA GLY A 246 -26.72 -1.06 -8.36
C GLY A 246 -25.43 -1.48 -9.08
N VAL A 247 -25.07 -2.74 -8.91
CA VAL A 247 -23.87 -3.32 -9.53
C VAL A 247 -24.21 -3.98 -10.85
N ARG A 248 -23.38 -3.72 -11.86
CA ARG A 248 -23.49 -4.41 -13.16
C ARG A 248 -22.23 -5.23 -13.43
N LYS A 249 -22.38 -6.35 -14.13
CA LYS A 249 -21.24 -7.14 -14.62
C LYS A 249 -20.77 -6.56 -15.96
N VAL A 250 -19.46 -6.36 -16.09
CA VAL A 250 -18.80 -5.92 -17.31
C VAL A 250 -17.71 -6.91 -17.69
N LEU A 251 -17.27 -6.91 -18.95
CA LEU A 251 -16.20 -7.75 -19.48
C LEU A 251 -16.43 -9.24 -19.15
N ALA A 252 -17.58 -9.79 -19.52
CA ALA A 252 -17.99 -11.15 -19.17
C ALA A 252 -16.98 -12.25 -19.63
N GLY A 253 -16.15 -11.98 -20.65
CA GLY A 253 -15.09 -12.87 -21.08
C GLY A 253 -13.73 -12.66 -20.40
N TYR A 254 -13.63 -11.73 -19.43
CA TYR A 254 -12.40 -11.49 -18.70
C TYR A 254 -12.27 -12.48 -17.54
N GLY A 255 -11.27 -13.33 -17.59
CA GLY A 255 -11.07 -14.37 -16.61
C GLY A 255 -9.68 -14.98 -16.69
N ARG A 256 -9.51 -16.09 -15.98
CA ARG A 256 -8.24 -16.81 -15.82
C ARG A 256 -7.74 -17.47 -17.09
N GLY A 257 -8.54 -17.56 -18.13
CA GLY A 257 -8.22 -18.39 -19.28
C GLY A 257 -8.23 -19.88 -18.94
N GLN A 258 -7.59 -20.70 -19.79
CA GLN A 258 -7.56 -22.16 -19.62
C GLN A 258 -6.23 -22.68 -19.09
N GLU A 259 -5.20 -21.83 -18.97
CA GLU A 259 -3.89 -22.24 -18.48
C GLU A 259 -3.90 -22.42 -16.94
N PRO A 260 -3.22 -23.45 -16.43
CA PRO A 260 -2.96 -23.56 -15.01
C PRO A 260 -2.14 -22.34 -14.55
N LEU A 261 -2.69 -21.56 -13.63
CA LEU A 261 -1.95 -20.43 -13.08
C LEU A 261 -0.87 -20.94 -12.14
N PRO A 262 0.42 -20.59 -12.33
CA PRO A 262 1.52 -21.01 -11.46
C PRO A 262 1.41 -20.40 -10.05
N VAL A 263 0.61 -19.35 -9.92
CA VAL A 263 0.26 -18.71 -8.66
C VAL A 263 -1.24 -18.48 -8.69
N PHE A 264 -1.97 -18.89 -7.65
CA PHE A 264 -3.38 -18.57 -7.46
C PHE A 264 -3.58 -17.07 -7.24
N LYS A 265 -3.10 -16.25 -8.15
CA LYS A 265 -3.26 -14.82 -8.06
C LYS A 265 -4.12 -14.37 -9.21
N MET A 266 -5.19 -13.81 -8.82
CA MET A 266 -6.07 -13.02 -9.64
C MET A 266 -5.33 -11.88 -10.32
N PRO A 267 -5.84 -11.41 -11.44
CA PRO A 267 -5.45 -10.11 -11.94
C PRO A 267 -5.55 -9.11 -10.78
N HIS A 268 -4.41 -8.59 -10.38
CA HIS A 268 -4.37 -7.52 -9.41
C HIS A 268 -4.95 -6.28 -10.06
N LEU A 269 -6.19 -5.94 -9.72
CA LEU A 269 -6.84 -4.76 -10.28
C LEU A 269 -6.08 -3.46 -9.93
N ARG A 270 -5.35 -3.43 -8.84
CA ARG A 270 -4.40 -2.34 -8.57
C ARG A 270 -3.18 -2.32 -9.49
N GLY A 271 -3.02 -3.35 -10.32
CA GLY A 271 -2.01 -3.47 -11.36
C GLY A 271 -2.58 -3.29 -12.75
N TRP A 272 -3.63 -2.51 -12.96
CA TRP A 272 -4.14 -2.13 -14.25
C TRP A 272 -3.91 -0.63 -14.52
N ALA A 273 -3.96 -0.24 -15.76
CA ALA A 273 -3.62 1.11 -16.16
C ALA A 273 -4.73 1.77 -16.96
N MET A 274 -4.89 3.08 -16.79
CA MET A 274 -5.76 3.89 -17.64
C MET A 274 -4.92 4.94 -18.39
N ALA A 275 -5.11 5.01 -19.72
CA ALA A 275 -4.48 5.99 -20.58
C ALA A 275 -5.39 6.28 -21.77
N ASP A 276 -5.54 7.54 -22.14
CA ASP A 276 -6.30 8.02 -23.32
C ASP A 276 -7.72 7.39 -23.45
N GLY A 277 -8.47 7.37 -22.35
CA GLY A 277 -9.82 6.81 -22.32
C GLY A 277 -9.88 5.29 -22.50
N ARG A 278 -8.74 4.62 -22.41
CA ARG A 278 -8.60 3.18 -22.45
C ARG A 278 -8.12 2.63 -21.13
N LEU A 279 -8.52 1.41 -20.85
CA LEU A 279 -8.11 0.61 -19.74
C LEU A 279 -7.28 -0.55 -20.27
N TYR A 280 -6.13 -0.78 -19.65
CA TYR A 280 -5.23 -1.89 -19.93
C TYR A 280 -5.26 -2.86 -18.77
N LEU A 281 -5.75 -4.08 -19.02
CA LEU A 281 -5.96 -5.12 -18.01
C LEU A 281 -5.03 -6.31 -18.23
N PRO A 282 -4.41 -6.86 -17.18
CA PRO A 282 -3.63 -8.09 -17.30
C PRO A 282 -4.56 -9.30 -17.45
N ALA A 283 -4.53 -9.96 -18.61
CA ALA A 283 -5.25 -11.22 -18.82
C ALA A 283 -4.32 -12.40 -18.46
N ILE A 284 -4.20 -12.69 -17.17
CA ILE A 284 -3.15 -13.57 -16.62
C ILE A 284 -3.09 -14.92 -17.33
N GLY A 285 -4.16 -15.67 -17.44
CA GLY A 285 -4.16 -17.00 -18.06
C GLY A 285 -4.07 -17.02 -19.58
N ARG A 286 -3.78 -15.88 -20.23
CA ARG A 286 -3.77 -15.77 -21.71
C ARG A 286 -2.52 -15.13 -22.28
N HIS A 287 -1.57 -14.70 -21.47
CA HIS A 287 -0.38 -13.95 -21.85
C HIS A 287 -0.71 -12.72 -22.72
N GLU A 288 -1.71 -11.98 -22.31
CA GLU A 288 -2.24 -10.82 -23.03
C GLU A 288 -2.51 -9.66 -22.09
N VAL A 289 -2.42 -8.45 -22.62
CA VAL A 289 -2.99 -7.25 -22.01
C VAL A 289 -4.24 -6.89 -22.82
N LEU A 290 -5.40 -6.87 -22.15
CA LEU A 290 -6.65 -6.44 -22.78
C LEU A 290 -6.69 -4.91 -22.84
N VAL A 291 -7.22 -4.39 -23.94
CA VAL A 291 -7.50 -2.97 -24.12
C VAL A 291 -9.00 -2.78 -24.15
N VAL A 292 -9.50 -1.94 -23.24
CA VAL A 292 -10.94 -1.71 -23.03
C VAL A 292 -11.25 -0.23 -23.22
N ASP A 293 -12.30 0.10 -23.96
CA ASP A 293 -12.84 1.46 -24.02
C ASP A 293 -13.61 1.76 -22.74
N THR A 294 -13.20 2.81 -22.00
CA THR A 294 -13.80 3.13 -20.68
C THR A 294 -15.17 3.81 -20.75
N ARG A 295 -15.63 4.24 -21.93
CA ARG A 295 -16.97 4.79 -22.13
C ARG A 295 -18.00 3.70 -22.31
N THR A 296 -17.63 2.64 -23.03
CA THR A 296 -18.52 1.52 -23.37
C THR A 296 -18.30 0.30 -22.48
N TRP A 297 -17.16 0.19 -21.82
CA TRP A 297 -16.70 -0.99 -21.09
C TRP A 297 -16.62 -2.25 -21.97
N GLN A 298 -16.31 -2.05 -23.26
CA GLN A 298 -16.09 -3.12 -24.21
C GLN A 298 -14.63 -3.32 -24.51
N GLU A 299 -14.21 -4.56 -24.69
CA GLU A 299 -12.88 -4.90 -25.21
C GLU A 299 -12.75 -4.39 -26.65
N VAL A 300 -11.68 -3.65 -26.91
CA VAL A 300 -11.38 -3.07 -28.23
C VAL A 300 -10.06 -3.56 -28.80
N GLY A 301 -9.29 -4.34 -28.04
CA GLY A 301 -8.03 -4.92 -28.51
C GLY A 301 -7.38 -5.83 -27.49
N ARG A 302 -6.36 -6.55 -27.94
CA ARG A 302 -5.49 -7.41 -27.15
C ARG A 302 -4.06 -7.26 -27.62
N ILE A 303 -3.14 -7.27 -26.67
CA ILE A 303 -1.71 -7.17 -26.93
C ILE A 303 -1.06 -8.42 -26.35
N ALA A 304 -0.53 -9.28 -27.23
CA ALA A 304 0.23 -10.45 -26.79
C ALA A 304 1.51 -10.00 -26.08
N VAL A 305 1.81 -10.62 -24.93
CA VAL A 305 2.97 -10.30 -24.08
C VAL A 305 3.77 -11.56 -23.78
N LEU A 306 4.98 -11.38 -23.23
CA LEU A 306 5.96 -12.46 -23.03
C LEU A 306 5.43 -13.62 -22.18
N GLY A 307 4.71 -13.31 -21.11
CA GLY A 307 4.27 -14.30 -20.13
C GLY A 307 2.97 -13.87 -19.46
N GLN A 308 2.65 -14.47 -18.32
CA GLN A 308 1.46 -14.12 -17.55
C GLN A 308 1.63 -12.73 -16.91
N PRO A 309 0.93 -11.69 -17.40
CA PRO A 309 1.07 -10.34 -16.87
C PRO A 309 0.49 -10.25 -15.44
N VAL A 310 1.17 -9.52 -14.54
CA VAL A 310 0.73 -9.33 -13.15
C VAL A 310 0.34 -7.89 -12.89
N PHE A 311 1.25 -6.95 -13.13
CA PHE A 311 0.97 -5.52 -13.03
C PHE A 311 1.10 -4.87 -14.40
N VAL A 312 0.14 -4.02 -14.69
CA VAL A 312 0.10 -3.21 -15.90
C VAL A 312 0.01 -1.77 -15.44
N MET A 313 1.05 -0.97 -15.67
CA MET A 313 1.15 0.39 -15.14
C MET A 313 1.38 1.40 -16.26
N ALA A 314 0.61 2.48 -16.26
CA ALA A 314 0.77 3.58 -17.20
C ALA A 314 1.85 4.55 -16.75
N ARG A 315 2.75 4.94 -17.65
CA ARG A 315 3.54 6.15 -17.46
C ARG A 315 2.58 7.35 -17.30
N PRO A 316 2.85 8.31 -16.40
CA PRO A 316 1.93 9.41 -16.09
C PRO A 316 1.42 10.22 -17.29
N ASP A 317 2.17 10.29 -18.39
CA ASP A 317 1.74 10.94 -19.63
C ASP A 317 0.84 10.08 -20.53
N GLY A 318 0.58 8.83 -20.12
CA GLY A 318 -0.26 7.88 -20.86
C GLY A 318 0.35 7.29 -22.14
N ARG A 319 1.60 7.60 -22.48
CA ARG A 319 2.23 7.14 -23.73
C ARG A 319 2.76 5.71 -23.71
N GLU A 320 3.04 5.22 -22.52
CA GLU A 320 3.58 3.88 -22.34
C GLU A 320 2.86 3.13 -21.24
N ILE A 321 2.71 1.83 -21.45
CA ILE A 321 2.26 0.87 -20.47
C ILE A 321 3.41 -0.09 -20.19
N TRP A 322 3.77 -0.23 -18.91
CA TRP A 322 4.81 -1.16 -18.47
C TRP A 322 4.18 -2.38 -17.82
N VAL A 323 4.66 -3.56 -18.16
CA VAL A 323 4.06 -4.85 -17.75
C VAL A 323 5.14 -5.75 -17.19
N ASN A 324 4.94 -6.27 -15.96
CA ASN A 324 5.76 -7.35 -15.41
C ASN A 324 4.99 -8.68 -15.41
N PHE A 325 5.70 -9.77 -15.13
CA PHE A 325 5.18 -11.11 -15.34
C PHE A 325 5.28 -11.99 -14.08
N ALA A 326 4.43 -13.03 -14.05
CA ALA A 326 4.56 -14.13 -13.11
C ALA A 326 5.70 -15.07 -13.54
N HIS A 327 6.08 -15.99 -12.64
CA HIS A 327 7.03 -17.05 -12.97
C HIS A 327 6.50 -17.89 -14.17
N PRO A 328 7.34 -18.32 -15.14
CA PRO A 328 8.82 -18.24 -15.12
C PRO A 328 9.40 -16.92 -15.67
N ASP A 329 8.58 -16.03 -16.23
CA ASP A 329 9.04 -14.84 -16.96
C ASP A 329 9.24 -13.61 -16.07
N ASN A 330 9.19 -13.81 -14.76
CA ASN A 330 9.19 -12.77 -13.72
C ASN A 330 10.52 -12.01 -13.54
N SER A 331 11.49 -12.22 -14.39
CA SER A 331 12.71 -11.40 -14.50
C SER A 331 12.60 -10.28 -15.52
N HIS A 332 11.49 -10.20 -16.24
CA HIS A 332 11.32 -9.28 -17.37
C HIS A 332 10.23 -8.24 -17.11
N VAL A 333 10.36 -7.15 -17.85
CA VAL A 333 9.35 -6.09 -17.99
C VAL A 333 9.24 -5.74 -19.47
N GLN A 334 8.01 -5.63 -19.99
CA GLN A 334 7.76 -5.16 -21.34
C GLN A 334 7.14 -3.77 -21.33
N VAL A 335 7.50 -2.98 -22.34
CA VAL A 335 6.96 -1.63 -22.57
C VAL A 335 6.09 -1.65 -23.81
N ILE A 336 4.86 -1.23 -23.69
CA ILE A 336 3.87 -1.12 -24.75
C ILE A 336 3.68 0.36 -25.06
N ASP A 337 3.80 0.75 -26.31
CA ASP A 337 3.41 2.07 -26.80
C ASP A 337 1.88 2.12 -26.96
N THR A 338 1.22 3.10 -26.33
CA THR A 338 -0.26 3.17 -26.29
C THR A 338 -0.87 3.59 -27.63
N LEU A 339 -0.14 4.31 -28.46
CA LEU A 339 -0.61 4.76 -29.77
C LEU A 339 -0.64 3.60 -30.78
N THR A 340 0.45 2.87 -30.85
CA THR A 340 0.62 1.75 -31.79
C THR A 340 0.12 0.42 -31.26
N GLN A 341 -0.08 0.31 -29.94
CA GLN A 341 -0.40 -0.92 -29.19
C GLN A 341 0.61 -2.06 -29.45
N LYS A 342 1.87 -1.69 -29.59
CA LYS A 342 2.96 -2.64 -29.82
C LYS A 342 3.98 -2.60 -28.69
N ILE A 343 4.60 -3.76 -28.43
CA ILE A 343 5.74 -3.85 -27.54
C ILE A 343 6.94 -3.15 -28.21
N THR A 344 7.52 -2.18 -27.53
CA THR A 344 8.68 -1.43 -27.99
C THR A 344 9.98 -1.90 -27.34
N HIS A 345 9.91 -2.34 -26.08
CA HIS A 345 11.06 -2.78 -25.31
C HIS A 345 10.73 -3.99 -24.44
N THR A 346 11.74 -4.84 -24.26
CA THR A 346 11.76 -5.91 -23.26
C THR A 346 13.01 -5.69 -22.41
N LEU A 347 12.83 -5.47 -21.12
CA LEU A 347 13.89 -5.16 -20.16
C LEU A 347 14.04 -6.33 -19.18
N ALA A 348 15.24 -6.48 -18.62
CA ALA A 348 15.54 -7.49 -17.60
C ALA A 348 16.14 -6.82 -16.35
N PRO A 349 15.29 -6.22 -15.48
CA PRO A 349 15.76 -5.52 -14.28
C PRO A 349 16.49 -6.42 -13.28
N GLY A 350 16.10 -7.68 -13.21
CA GLY A 350 16.66 -8.66 -12.29
C GLY A 350 15.64 -9.75 -11.93
N LYS A 351 16.03 -10.64 -11.01
CA LYS A 351 15.23 -11.80 -10.65
C LYS A 351 14.03 -11.42 -9.79
N VAL A 352 12.87 -11.91 -10.20
CA VAL A 352 11.59 -11.78 -9.49
C VAL A 352 11.18 -10.30 -9.30
N VAL A 353 10.78 -9.69 -10.40
CA VAL A 353 10.16 -8.37 -10.41
C VAL A 353 8.78 -8.44 -9.77
N LEU A 354 8.60 -7.83 -8.59
CA LEU A 354 7.34 -7.85 -7.86
C LEU A 354 6.51 -6.58 -8.06
N HIS A 355 7.15 -5.43 -8.17
CA HIS A 355 6.45 -4.15 -8.25
C HIS A 355 7.24 -3.13 -9.07
N MET A 356 6.51 -2.20 -9.66
CA MET A 356 7.03 -1.02 -10.36
C MET A 356 6.30 0.22 -9.88
N GLU A 357 6.98 1.38 -9.88
CA GLU A 357 6.36 2.66 -9.55
C GLU A 357 7.01 3.78 -10.35
N PHE A 358 6.19 4.59 -11.02
CA PHE A 358 6.67 5.77 -11.74
C PHE A 358 6.82 6.97 -10.80
N THR A 359 7.88 7.74 -11.01
CA THR A 359 7.94 9.08 -10.44
C THR A 359 6.76 9.95 -10.92
N PRO A 360 6.33 10.95 -10.17
CA PRO A 360 5.12 11.74 -10.48
C PRO A 360 5.08 12.33 -11.87
N ARG A 361 6.24 12.71 -12.42
CA ARG A 361 6.39 13.25 -13.78
C ARG A 361 6.65 12.18 -14.84
N GLY A 362 6.87 10.94 -14.42
CA GLY A 362 7.11 9.82 -15.30
C GLY A 362 8.49 9.78 -15.94
N GLU A 363 9.45 10.58 -15.47
CA GLU A 363 10.83 10.58 -15.99
C GLU A 363 11.62 9.34 -15.60
N ALA A 364 11.22 8.68 -14.52
CA ALA A 364 11.83 7.45 -14.09
C ALA A 364 10.78 6.43 -13.59
N VAL A 365 11.14 5.17 -13.66
CA VAL A 365 10.40 4.06 -13.04
C VAL A 365 11.35 3.28 -12.14
N TRP A 366 10.86 2.97 -10.93
CA TRP A 366 11.57 2.19 -9.95
C TRP A 366 11.00 0.76 -9.96
N ILE A 367 11.87 -0.24 -10.04
CA ILE A 367 11.49 -1.64 -10.23
C ILE A 367 12.15 -2.49 -9.16
N SER A 368 11.36 -3.25 -8.40
CA SER A 368 11.90 -4.18 -7.41
C SER A 368 12.37 -5.48 -8.06
N ALA A 369 13.62 -5.89 -7.84
CA ALA A 369 14.17 -7.18 -8.19
C ALA A 369 14.45 -7.96 -6.90
N ARG A 370 13.43 -8.69 -6.43
CA ARG A 370 13.38 -9.29 -5.08
C ARG A 370 14.57 -10.19 -4.80
N ASP A 371 14.83 -11.15 -5.68
CA ASP A 371 15.84 -12.19 -5.44
C ASP A 371 17.27 -11.73 -5.75
N ASP A 372 17.41 -10.56 -6.35
CA ASP A 372 18.70 -9.87 -6.51
C ASP A 372 18.95 -8.83 -5.42
N ASN A 373 18.04 -8.69 -4.45
CA ASN A 373 18.15 -7.75 -3.32
C ASN A 373 18.41 -6.30 -3.76
N LYS A 374 17.72 -5.84 -4.78
CA LYS A 374 17.88 -4.48 -5.29
C LYS A 374 16.61 -3.88 -5.85
N VAL A 375 16.59 -2.57 -5.89
CA VAL A 375 15.67 -1.77 -6.71
C VAL A 375 16.47 -1.15 -7.85
N VAL A 376 15.98 -1.29 -9.08
CA VAL A 376 16.60 -0.72 -10.28
C VAL A 376 15.76 0.46 -10.75
N VAL A 377 16.39 1.59 -11.02
CA VAL A 377 15.74 2.79 -11.53
C VAL A 377 16.06 2.93 -13.01
N PHE A 378 15.04 3.02 -13.85
CA PHE A 378 15.17 3.24 -15.28
C PHE A 378 14.73 4.64 -15.67
N ASP A 379 15.45 5.24 -16.61
CA ASP A 379 14.99 6.42 -17.35
C ASP A 379 13.93 5.99 -18.35
N THR A 380 12.75 6.59 -18.32
CA THR A 380 11.62 6.16 -19.15
C THR A 380 11.71 6.63 -20.60
N ARG A 381 12.54 7.62 -20.89
CA ARG A 381 12.78 8.09 -22.26
C ARG A 381 13.77 7.25 -23.01
N THR A 382 14.83 6.77 -22.34
CA THR A 382 15.90 5.98 -22.95
C THR A 382 15.77 4.50 -22.68
N HIS A 383 14.89 4.09 -21.74
CA HIS A 383 14.70 2.72 -21.25
C HIS A 383 15.99 2.07 -20.73
N ARG A 384 16.95 2.91 -20.25
CA ARG A 384 18.22 2.46 -19.67
C ARG A 384 18.20 2.59 -18.16
N SER A 385 18.87 1.67 -17.49
CA SER A 385 19.10 1.77 -16.04
C SER A 385 19.93 3.03 -15.74
N ILE A 386 19.48 3.78 -14.75
CA ILE A 386 20.15 4.99 -14.23
C ILE A 386 21.01 4.65 -13.02
N THR A 387 20.41 3.88 -12.10
CA THR A 387 21.05 3.51 -10.83
C THR A 387 20.38 2.27 -10.23
N GLU A 388 21.06 1.65 -9.27
CA GLU A 388 20.54 0.56 -8.47
C GLU A 388 20.70 0.90 -6.99
N LEU A 389 19.70 0.54 -6.18
CA LEU A 389 19.73 0.69 -4.74
C LEU A 389 19.66 -0.68 -4.07
N PRO A 390 20.54 -1.02 -3.15
CA PRO A 390 20.43 -2.24 -2.38
C PRO A 390 19.18 -2.20 -1.49
N ALA A 391 18.41 -3.29 -1.49
CA ALA A 391 17.21 -3.46 -0.68
C ALA A 391 16.99 -4.95 -0.39
N ASP A 392 16.67 -5.30 0.86
CA ASP A 392 16.54 -6.69 1.29
C ASP A 392 15.19 -7.29 0.87
N SER A 393 15.21 -8.18 -0.12
CA SER A 393 14.02 -8.79 -0.71
C SER A 393 12.91 -7.75 -1.00
N PRO A 394 13.17 -6.71 -1.81
CA PRO A 394 12.22 -5.63 -2.02
C PRO A 394 10.92 -6.13 -2.65
N SER A 395 9.80 -5.55 -2.24
CA SER A 395 8.49 -5.84 -2.81
C SER A 395 7.79 -4.56 -3.27
N GLY A 396 6.93 -3.95 -2.44
CA GLY A 396 6.23 -2.73 -2.78
C GLY A 396 7.16 -1.52 -2.84
N ILE A 397 6.99 -0.70 -3.88
CA ILE A 397 7.58 0.63 -4.02
C ILE A 397 6.42 1.60 -4.11
N LEU A 398 6.33 2.57 -3.20
CA LEU A 398 5.16 3.44 -3.09
C LEU A 398 5.63 4.87 -2.84
N PHE A 399 5.20 5.79 -3.71
CA PHE A 399 5.58 7.20 -3.62
C PHE A 399 4.48 8.06 -3.02
N THR A 400 4.88 9.11 -2.33
CA THR A 400 3.95 10.07 -1.69
C THR A 400 3.01 10.76 -2.68
N ALA A 401 3.34 10.81 -3.97
CA ALA A 401 2.44 11.28 -5.03
C ALA A 401 1.09 10.54 -5.05
N ARG A 402 1.02 9.32 -4.50
CA ARG A 402 -0.23 8.57 -4.32
C ARG A 402 -1.20 9.26 -3.36
N ALA A 403 -0.71 10.10 -2.45
CA ALA A 403 -1.55 10.83 -1.48
C ALA A 403 -2.61 11.73 -2.15
N ALA A 404 -2.37 12.20 -3.38
CA ALA A 404 -3.29 13.03 -4.13
C ALA A 404 -4.24 12.25 -5.06
N ARG A 405 -4.15 10.91 -5.05
CA ARG A 405 -4.94 10.06 -5.96
C ARG A 405 -6.01 9.30 -5.17
N ILE A 406 -7.15 9.08 -5.82
CA ILE A 406 -8.23 8.23 -5.31
C ILE A 406 -7.87 6.76 -5.54
N GLY A 407 -8.16 5.89 -4.57
CA GLY A 407 -7.98 4.46 -4.69
C GLY A 407 -6.54 3.95 -4.58
N PHE A 408 -5.63 4.80 -4.08
CA PHE A 408 -4.21 4.47 -3.91
C PHE A 408 -3.74 4.63 -2.49
#